data_482ab03af010ee86aedf1516de0ea542
#
_entry.id   482ab03af010ee86aedf1516de0ea542
#
_cell.length_a   1.000
_cell.length_b   1.000
_cell.length_c   1.000
_cell.angle_alpha   90.00
_cell.angle_beta   90.00
_cell.angle_gamma   90.00
#
_symmetry.space_group_name_H-M   'P 1'
#
loop_
_entity.id
_entity.type
_entity.pdbx_description
1 polymer ?
#
loop_
_entity_poly.entity_id
_entity_poly.type
_entity_poly.pdbx_seq_one_letter_code
_entity_poly.pdbx_strand_id
1 'polypeptide(L)'
;MDENTPNAVVSYYAKGSLIALGLDLLIRQHSNHQHSLDDVMRFLWKEHGKTGVGINQYALDLAISSTIGIGFNKTWQRFKRNYIDGTQDLPLQIWLPQIANIEVAQKQANFTESLKLALGMRYTDSNGWIKVTHVLDGGIAQQAGLAPNDLIGSINQQRITSTRMEQVLGSLANSKKITFHYFRQDKEYQTSVALKLDCPAQYELKQPKK
;
A
#
# COMPACT_ATOMS: atom_id res chain seq x y z
N MET A 1 -14.19 11.83 -0.86
CA MET A 1 -12.85 11.52 -0.29
C MET A 1 -12.25 12.84 0.11
N ASP A 2 -11.86 13.00 1.37
CA ASP A 2 -11.23 14.20 1.91
C ASP A 2 -9.70 14.03 2.03
N GLU A 3 -9.04 15.07 2.51
CA GLU A 3 -7.57 15.11 2.62
C GLU A 3 -7.03 14.09 3.65
N ASN A 4 -7.88 13.57 4.54
CA ASN A 4 -7.50 12.58 5.55
C ASN A 4 -7.83 11.13 5.13
N THR A 5 -8.51 10.94 4.02
CA THR A 5 -8.89 9.61 3.51
C THR A 5 -7.72 8.61 3.48
N PRO A 6 -6.48 8.98 3.07
CA PRO A 6 -5.35 8.05 3.07
C PRO A 6 -4.97 7.50 4.45
N ASN A 7 -5.27 8.22 5.54
CA ASN A 7 -4.98 7.79 6.92
C ASN A 7 -6.14 6.99 7.52
N ALA A 8 -7.37 7.33 7.13
CA ALA A 8 -8.59 6.78 7.74
C ALA A 8 -9.13 5.54 7.04
N VAL A 9 -8.84 5.36 5.75
CA VAL A 9 -9.47 4.32 4.93
C VAL A 9 -8.41 3.47 4.22
N VAL A 10 -8.36 2.20 4.58
CA VAL A 10 -7.66 1.20 3.75
C VAL A 10 -8.48 0.98 2.48
N SER A 11 -7.86 1.11 1.32
CA SER A 11 -8.51 0.79 0.05
C SER A 11 -8.95 -0.67 0.04
N TYR A 12 -10.26 -0.92 0.11
CA TYR A 12 -10.81 -2.27 0.04
C TYR A 12 -10.52 -2.94 -1.32
N TYR A 13 -10.29 -2.17 -2.38
CA TYR A 13 -9.81 -2.70 -3.65
C TYR A 13 -8.39 -3.25 -3.53
N ALA A 14 -7.47 -2.48 -2.94
CA ALA A 14 -6.08 -2.92 -2.77
C ALA A 14 -5.99 -4.11 -1.80
N LYS A 15 -6.65 -4.03 -0.63
CA LYS A 15 -6.68 -5.15 0.32
C LYS A 15 -7.37 -6.37 -0.28
N GLY A 16 -8.50 -6.19 -0.97
CA GLY A 16 -9.25 -7.25 -1.62
C GLY A 16 -8.45 -7.96 -2.71
N SER A 17 -7.68 -7.24 -3.52
CA SER A 17 -6.83 -7.84 -4.54
C SER A 17 -5.71 -8.70 -3.95
N LEU A 18 -5.10 -8.27 -2.84
CA LEU A 18 -4.09 -9.06 -2.13
C LEU A 18 -4.70 -10.32 -1.48
N ILE A 19 -5.91 -10.21 -0.91
CA ILE A 19 -6.64 -11.36 -0.36
C ILE A 19 -6.96 -12.36 -1.49
N ALA A 20 -7.45 -11.87 -2.63
CA ALA A 20 -7.73 -12.72 -3.79
C ALA A 20 -6.46 -13.43 -4.29
N LEU A 21 -5.34 -12.72 -4.40
CA LEU A 21 -4.04 -13.30 -4.74
C LEU A 21 -3.62 -14.38 -3.73
N GLY A 22 -3.71 -14.10 -2.44
CA GLY A 22 -3.36 -15.07 -1.39
C GLY A 22 -4.22 -16.33 -1.43
N LEU A 23 -5.52 -16.19 -1.69
CA LEU A 23 -6.44 -17.32 -1.85
C LEU A 23 -6.12 -18.13 -3.10
N ASP A 24 -5.84 -17.47 -4.23
CA ASP A 24 -5.44 -18.14 -5.47
C ASP A 24 -4.17 -18.99 -5.29
N LEU A 25 -3.16 -18.41 -4.62
CA LEU A 25 -1.93 -19.13 -4.29
C LEU A 25 -2.19 -20.40 -3.48
N LEU A 26 -3.02 -20.32 -2.44
CA LEU A 26 -3.33 -21.48 -1.60
C LEU A 26 -4.17 -22.53 -2.33
N ILE A 27 -5.10 -22.13 -3.20
CA ILE A 27 -5.84 -23.04 -4.06
C ILE A 27 -4.89 -23.78 -4.98
N ARG A 28 -3.99 -23.09 -5.68
CA ARG A 28 -2.99 -23.68 -6.57
C ARG A 28 -2.08 -24.65 -5.83
N GLN A 29 -1.59 -24.28 -4.66
CA GLN A 29 -0.76 -25.16 -3.83
C GLN A 29 -1.49 -26.43 -3.43
N HIS A 30 -2.74 -26.32 -2.97
CA HIS A 30 -3.55 -27.47 -2.53
C HIS A 30 -3.88 -28.42 -3.66
N SER A 31 -4.15 -27.89 -4.84
CA SER A 31 -4.58 -28.65 -6.03
C SER A 31 -3.43 -29.06 -6.97
N ASN A 32 -2.18 -28.85 -6.56
CA ASN A 32 -1.00 -29.01 -7.45
C ASN A 32 -1.19 -28.29 -8.79
N HIS A 33 -1.64 -27.03 -8.72
CA HIS A 33 -1.90 -26.13 -9.85
C HIS A 33 -3.05 -26.58 -10.81
N GLN A 34 -3.88 -27.55 -10.41
CA GLN A 34 -5.01 -27.99 -11.22
C GLN A 34 -6.21 -27.04 -11.13
N HIS A 35 -6.34 -26.33 -10.00
CA HIS A 35 -7.39 -25.34 -9.77
C HIS A 35 -6.83 -23.98 -9.39
N SER A 36 -7.65 -22.96 -9.61
CA SER A 36 -7.35 -21.55 -9.31
C SER A 36 -8.59 -20.84 -8.77
N LEU A 37 -8.44 -19.60 -8.36
CA LEU A 37 -9.56 -18.75 -7.98
C LEU A 37 -10.53 -18.53 -9.15
N ASP A 38 -10.06 -18.61 -10.41
CA ASP A 38 -10.92 -18.49 -11.59
C ASP A 38 -11.99 -19.60 -11.64
N ASP A 39 -11.68 -20.81 -11.17
CA ASP A 39 -12.64 -21.89 -11.14
C ASP A 39 -13.76 -21.61 -10.14
N VAL A 40 -13.41 -21.05 -8.99
CA VAL A 40 -14.38 -20.59 -7.99
C VAL A 40 -15.26 -19.46 -8.58
N MET A 41 -14.65 -18.50 -9.29
CA MET A 41 -15.39 -17.41 -9.94
C MET A 41 -16.31 -17.92 -11.05
N ARG A 42 -15.89 -18.92 -11.85
CA ARG A 42 -16.74 -19.56 -12.86
C ARG A 42 -17.93 -20.29 -12.23
N PHE A 43 -17.72 -20.95 -11.09
CA PHE A 43 -18.80 -21.56 -10.33
C PHE A 43 -19.82 -20.51 -9.87
N LEU A 44 -19.36 -19.43 -9.22
CA LEU A 44 -20.23 -18.34 -8.78
C LEU A 44 -20.99 -17.69 -9.93
N TRP A 45 -20.31 -17.49 -11.07
CA TRP A 45 -20.99 -16.97 -12.27
C TRP A 45 -22.08 -17.89 -12.80
N LYS A 46 -21.82 -19.19 -12.83
CA LYS A 46 -22.79 -20.20 -13.30
C LYS A 46 -24.04 -20.27 -12.40
N GLU A 47 -23.81 -20.33 -11.09
CA GLU A 47 -24.89 -20.53 -10.11
C GLU A 47 -25.66 -19.24 -9.79
N HIS A 48 -25.00 -18.09 -9.82
CA HIS A 48 -25.58 -16.81 -9.42
C HIS A 48 -25.63 -15.78 -10.54
N GLY A 49 -24.53 -15.54 -11.24
CA GLY A 49 -24.45 -14.49 -12.26
C GLY A 49 -25.39 -14.73 -13.45
N LYS A 50 -25.42 -15.96 -13.98
CA LYS A 50 -26.31 -16.30 -15.10
C LYS A 50 -27.77 -16.43 -14.70
N THR A 51 -28.03 -16.84 -13.48
CA THR A 51 -29.39 -17.07 -12.99
C THR A 51 -30.06 -15.83 -12.42
N GLY A 52 -29.25 -14.76 -12.17
CA GLY A 52 -29.72 -13.55 -11.50
C GLY A 52 -30.02 -13.74 -10.01
N VAL A 53 -29.68 -14.90 -9.43
CA VAL A 53 -29.87 -15.16 -8.00
C VAL A 53 -28.74 -14.49 -7.20
N GLY A 54 -29.08 -13.64 -6.23
CA GLY A 54 -28.12 -12.94 -5.40
C GLY A 54 -27.21 -13.89 -4.62
N ILE A 55 -25.99 -13.45 -4.35
CA ILE A 55 -25.00 -14.17 -3.55
C ILE A 55 -25.31 -13.93 -2.06
N ASN A 56 -25.46 -15.02 -1.30
CA ASN A 56 -25.57 -14.97 0.16
C ASN A 56 -24.19 -15.16 0.82
N GLN A 57 -24.13 -14.99 2.13
CA GLN A 57 -22.88 -15.10 2.90
C GLN A 57 -22.17 -16.46 2.82
N TYR A 58 -22.87 -17.52 2.44
CA TYR A 58 -22.32 -18.89 2.32
C TYR A 58 -21.95 -19.28 0.90
N ALA A 59 -22.28 -18.43 -0.09
CA ALA A 59 -22.05 -18.75 -1.50
C ALA A 59 -20.58 -19.01 -1.82
N LEU A 60 -19.68 -18.24 -1.20
CA LEU A 60 -18.23 -18.44 -1.38
C LEU A 60 -17.74 -19.72 -0.71
N ASP A 61 -18.24 -20.06 0.47
CA ASP A 61 -17.92 -21.32 1.16
C ASP A 61 -18.36 -22.54 0.31
N LEU A 62 -19.56 -22.46 -0.27
CA LEU A 62 -20.09 -23.49 -1.17
C LEU A 62 -19.27 -23.57 -2.46
N ALA A 63 -18.96 -22.44 -3.09
CA ALA A 63 -18.18 -22.39 -4.32
C ALA A 63 -16.80 -23.03 -4.15
N ILE A 64 -16.11 -22.71 -3.05
CA ILE A 64 -14.79 -23.28 -2.74
C ILE A 64 -14.90 -24.79 -2.48
N SER A 65 -15.83 -25.24 -1.65
CA SER A 65 -15.98 -26.67 -1.35
C SER A 65 -16.39 -27.49 -2.57
N SER A 66 -17.24 -26.93 -3.45
CA SER A 66 -17.71 -27.60 -4.67
C SER A 66 -16.65 -27.64 -5.78
N THR A 67 -15.74 -26.65 -5.83
CA THR A 67 -14.72 -26.53 -6.89
C THR A 67 -13.41 -27.19 -6.49
N ILE A 68 -12.96 -26.92 -5.28
CA ILE A 68 -11.61 -27.33 -4.79
C ILE A 68 -11.71 -28.65 -4.00
N GLY A 69 -12.87 -28.94 -3.44
CA GLY A 69 -13.13 -30.12 -2.64
C GLY A 69 -13.05 -29.85 -1.12
N ILE A 70 -13.69 -30.77 -0.38
CA ILE A 70 -13.82 -30.67 1.08
C ILE A 70 -12.47 -30.73 1.82
N GLY A 71 -11.44 -31.31 1.24
CA GLY A 71 -10.09 -31.34 1.81
C GLY A 71 -9.47 -29.94 2.02
N PHE A 72 -9.91 -28.96 1.24
CA PHE A 72 -9.45 -27.59 1.36
C PHE A 72 -10.19 -26.79 2.46
N ASN A 73 -11.32 -27.24 2.96
CA ASN A 73 -12.18 -26.48 3.88
C ASN A 73 -11.46 -25.99 5.13
N LYS A 74 -10.60 -26.80 5.74
CA LYS A 74 -9.82 -26.38 6.94
C LYS A 74 -8.88 -25.21 6.64
N THR A 75 -8.22 -25.23 5.48
CA THR A 75 -7.35 -24.16 5.01
C THR A 75 -8.16 -22.91 4.71
N TRP A 76 -9.29 -23.06 4.00
CA TRP A 76 -10.19 -21.97 3.71
C TRP A 76 -10.74 -21.28 4.96
N GLN A 77 -11.26 -22.03 5.94
CA GLN A 77 -11.80 -21.43 7.16
C GLN A 77 -10.73 -20.70 7.99
N ARG A 78 -9.49 -21.21 8.01
CA ARG A 78 -8.36 -20.50 8.62
C ARG A 78 -8.01 -19.22 7.87
N PHE A 79 -7.97 -19.28 6.55
CA PHE A 79 -7.72 -18.13 5.68
C PHE A 79 -8.78 -17.05 5.89
N LYS A 80 -10.05 -17.41 5.84
CA LYS A 80 -11.18 -16.50 6.05
C LYS A 80 -11.08 -15.79 7.39
N ARG A 81 -10.92 -16.55 8.47
CA ARG A 81 -10.83 -15.99 9.82
C ARG A 81 -9.64 -15.05 10.02
N ASN A 82 -8.47 -15.34 9.42
CA ASN A 82 -7.27 -14.55 9.66
C ASN A 82 -7.19 -13.29 8.77
N TYR A 83 -7.59 -13.41 7.50
CA TYR A 83 -7.30 -12.40 6.48
C TYR A 83 -8.53 -11.68 5.92
N ILE A 84 -9.72 -12.29 5.98
CA ILE A 84 -10.97 -11.65 5.54
C ILE A 84 -11.69 -11.04 6.74
N ASP A 85 -12.00 -11.84 7.75
CA ASP A 85 -12.72 -11.42 8.95
C ASP A 85 -11.77 -10.80 10.00
N GLY A 86 -10.47 -11.15 9.92
CA GLY A 86 -9.41 -10.69 10.82
C GLY A 86 -8.57 -9.56 10.22
N THR A 87 -7.54 -9.19 10.97
CA THR A 87 -6.63 -8.08 10.65
C THR A 87 -5.19 -8.54 10.36
N GLN A 88 -4.95 -9.84 10.24
CA GLN A 88 -3.60 -10.35 9.96
C GLN A 88 -3.16 -9.99 8.53
N ASP A 89 -1.88 -9.68 8.39
CA ASP A 89 -1.27 -9.49 7.08
C ASP A 89 -1.00 -10.82 6.40
N LEU A 90 -1.21 -10.86 5.08
CA LEU A 90 -0.91 -12.03 4.25
C LEU A 90 0.62 -12.23 4.18
N PRO A 91 1.13 -13.45 4.44
CA PRO A 91 2.56 -13.73 4.35
C PRO A 91 3.02 -13.92 2.90
N LEU A 92 2.73 -12.96 2.04
CA LEU A 92 3.03 -13.02 0.59
C LEU A 92 4.53 -13.17 0.31
N GLN A 93 5.38 -12.64 1.18
CA GLN A 93 6.83 -12.80 1.10
C GLN A 93 7.29 -14.28 1.19
N ILE A 94 6.46 -15.13 1.84
CA ILE A 94 6.70 -16.57 1.95
C ILE A 94 5.98 -17.31 0.82
N TRP A 95 4.72 -16.98 0.56
CA TRP A 95 3.90 -17.72 -0.40
C TRP A 95 4.30 -17.51 -1.85
N LEU A 96 4.70 -16.30 -2.24
CA LEU A 96 5.11 -16.03 -3.62
C LEU A 96 6.32 -16.86 -4.05
N PRO A 97 7.43 -16.93 -3.27
CA PRO A 97 8.54 -17.82 -3.61
C PRO A 97 8.19 -19.29 -3.59
N GLN A 98 7.44 -19.75 -2.57
CA GLN A 98 7.17 -21.17 -2.37
C GLN A 98 6.13 -21.74 -3.36
N ILE A 99 5.13 -20.96 -3.74
CA ILE A 99 3.98 -21.44 -4.50
C ILE A 99 4.06 -21.01 -5.96
N ALA A 100 4.42 -19.76 -6.21
CA ALA A 100 4.47 -19.17 -7.55
C ALA A 100 5.89 -19.07 -8.14
N ASN A 101 6.92 -19.46 -7.39
CA ASN A 101 8.32 -19.33 -7.81
C ASN A 101 8.67 -17.87 -8.20
N ILE A 102 8.15 -16.91 -7.45
CA ILE A 102 8.43 -15.47 -7.63
C ILE A 102 9.32 -15.02 -6.48
N GLU A 103 10.52 -14.54 -6.78
CA GLU A 103 11.41 -13.99 -5.77
C GLU A 103 10.89 -12.66 -5.25
N VAL A 104 10.83 -12.51 -3.92
CA VAL A 104 10.49 -11.27 -3.25
C VAL A 104 11.76 -10.70 -2.63
N ALA A 105 12.28 -9.64 -3.22
CA ALA A 105 13.49 -8.98 -2.74
C ALA A 105 13.14 -7.65 -2.05
N GLN A 106 13.82 -7.33 -0.95
CA GLN A 106 13.70 -6.00 -0.36
C GLN A 106 14.41 -4.99 -1.27
N LYS A 107 13.66 -3.96 -1.71
CA LYS A 107 14.23 -2.89 -2.50
C LYS A 107 15.14 -2.03 -1.63
N GLN A 108 16.38 -1.87 -2.03
CA GLN A 108 17.28 -0.89 -1.43
C GLN A 108 16.97 0.49 -2.03
N ALA A 109 16.24 1.31 -1.28
CA ALA A 109 16.00 2.70 -1.65
C ALA A 109 17.22 3.54 -1.32
N ASN A 110 17.57 4.46 -2.20
CA ASN A 110 18.58 5.47 -1.88
C ASN A 110 18.05 6.48 -0.84
N PHE A 111 18.94 7.34 -0.32
CA PHE A 111 18.55 8.32 0.70
C PHE A 111 17.36 9.20 0.28
N THR A 112 17.37 9.71 -0.95
CA THR A 112 16.31 10.60 -1.45
C THR A 112 14.98 9.89 -1.56
N GLU A 113 14.95 8.66 -2.07
CA GLU A 113 13.73 7.83 -2.13
C GLU A 113 13.21 7.53 -0.72
N SER A 114 14.11 7.13 0.20
CA SER A 114 13.74 6.88 1.59
C SER A 114 13.19 8.13 2.27
N LEU A 115 13.80 9.29 2.04
CA LEU A 115 13.32 10.55 2.61
C LEU A 115 11.98 10.97 2.02
N LYS A 116 11.73 10.78 0.72
CA LYS A 116 10.42 11.02 0.12
C LYS A 116 9.31 10.22 0.81
N LEU A 117 9.59 8.96 1.11
CA LEU A 117 8.63 8.10 1.83
C LEU A 117 8.45 8.56 3.28
N ALA A 118 9.57 8.82 3.99
CA ALA A 118 9.55 9.27 5.37
C ALA A 118 8.90 10.64 5.54
N LEU A 119 8.94 11.51 4.52
CA LEU A 119 8.19 12.77 4.54
C LEU A 119 6.70 12.53 4.78
N GLY A 120 6.13 11.45 4.25
CA GLY A 120 4.74 11.12 4.48
C GLY A 120 3.79 12.22 4.01
N MET A 121 4.04 12.82 2.84
CA MET A 121 3.13 13.80 2.25
C MET A 121 2.94 13.58 0.75
N ARG A 122 1.74 13.92 0.26
CA ARG A 122 1.46 14.09 -1.17
C ARG A 122 1.36 15.58 -1.47
N TYR A 123 1.79 15.97 -2.65
CA TYR A 123 1.82 17.38 -3.06
C TYR A 123 1.58 17.51 -4.56
N THR A 124 1.25 18.72 -4.95
CA THR A 124 1.13 19.15 -6.35
C THR A 124 1.86 20.47 -6.55
N ASP A 125 2.19 20.79 -7.79
CA ASP A 125 2.68 22.13 -8.14
C ASP A 125 1.53 23.13 -8.12
N SER A 126 1.78 24.29 -7.54
CA SER A 126 0.85 25.43 -7.52
C SER A 126 1.62 26.73 -7.78
N ASN A 127 1.74 27.11 -9.05
CA ASN A 127 2.44 28.33 -9.46
C ASN A 127 3.90 28.41 -8.94
N GLY A 128 4.61 27.28 -8.99
CA GLY A 128 6.00 27.19 -8.52
C GLY A 128 6.14 27.00 -7.01
N TRP A 129 5.06 26.78 -6.28
CA TRP A 129 5.02 26.36 -4.88
C TRP A 129 4.67 24.88 -4.79
N ILE A 130 5.14 24.24 -3.74
CA ILE A 130 4.71 22.89 -3.38
C ILE A 130 3.46 22.97 -2.52
N LYS A 131 2.29 22.70 -3.11
CA LYS A 131 1.02 22.64 -2.37
C LYS A 131 0.85 21.24 -1.78
N VAL A 132 0.79 21.14 -0.45
CA VAL A 132 0.49 19.90 0.25
C VAL A 132 -0.96 19.50 -0.02
N THR A 133 -1.19 18.28 -0.48
CA THR A 133 -2.54 17.74 -0.73
C THR A 133 -2.96 16.76 0.35
N HIS A 134 -2.02 15.96 0.87
CA HIS A 134 -2.28 14.99 1.94
C HIS A 134 -1.06 14.91 2.86
N VAL A 135 -1.32 14.70 4.14
CA VAL A 135 -0.30 14.39 5.15
C VAL A 135 -0.61 13.01 5.71
N LEU A 136 0.37 12.12 5.68
CA LEU A 136 0.23 10.74 6.13
C LEU A 136 0.67 10.60 7.58
N ASP A 137 -0.03 9.76 8.33
CA ASP A 137 0.26 9.49 9.74
C ASP A 137 1.67 8.90 9.93
N GLY A 138 2.35 9.36 10.97
CA GLY A 138 3.72 8.95 11.29
C GLY A 138 4.81 9.62 10.46
N GLY A 139 4.45 10.35 9.37
CA GLY A 139 5.41 11.01 8.50
C GLY A 139 6.05 12.25 9.13
N ILE A 140 7.20 12.65 8.57
CA ILE A 140 7.93 13.87 8.96
C ILE A 140 7.04 15.11 8.79
N ALA A 141 6.23 15.17 7.73
CA ALA A 141 5.30 16.28 7.49
C ALA A 141 4.27 16.43 8.63
N GLN A 142 3.71 15.32 9.12
CA GLN A 142 2.82 15.34 10.27
C GLN A 142 3.53 15.82 11.54
N GLN A 143 4.71 15.28 11.81
CA GLN A 143 5.52 15.70 12.96
C GLN A 143 5.92 17.18 12.91
N ALA A 144 6.11 17.72 11.71
CA ALA A 144 6.37 19.14 11.47
C ALA A 144 5.12 20.02 11.60
N GLY A 145 3.92 19.43 11.75
CA GLY A 145 2.67 20.17 11.83
C GLY A 145 2.20 20.74 10.48
N LEU A 146 2.70 20.20 9.37
CA LEU A 146 2.18 20.53 8.04
C LEU A 146 0.74 19.99 7.88
N ALA A 147 -0.04 20.67 7.07
CA ALA A 147 -1.44 20.32 6.79
C ALA A 147 -1.74 20.43 5.29
N PRO A 148 -2.81 19.78 4.81
CA PRO A 148 -3.31 20.01 3.47
C PRO A 148 -3.57 21.51 3.21
N ASN A 149 -3.29 21.94 1.98
CA ASN A 149 -3.30 23.31 1.49
C ASN A 149 -2.15 24.22 1.94
N ASP A 150 -1.20 23.75 2.75
CA ASP A 150 0.04 24.49 2.97
C ASP A 150 0.83 24.64 1.67
N LEU A 151 1.41 25.84 1.48
CA LEU A 151 2.28 26.16 0.34
C LEU A 151 3.72 26.22 0.82
N ILE A 152 4.51 25.19 0.54
CA ILE A 152 5.90 25.13 0.97
C ILE A 152 6.79 25.83 -0.06
N GLY A 153 7.54 26.84 0.38
CA GLY A 153 8.44 27.61 -0.46
C GLY A 153 9.88 27.16 -0.38
N SER A 154 10.33 26.72 0.81
CA SER A 154 11.71 26.25 0.99
C SER A 154 11.83 25.16 2.05
N ILE A 155 12.86 24.33 1.88
CA ILE A 155 13.34 23.36 2.86
C ILE A 155 14.79 23.66 3.17
N ASN A 156 15.13 23.80 4.45
CA ASN A 156 16.47 24.19 4.92
C ASN A 156 17.01 25.41 4.16
N GLN A 157 16.19 26.45 3.97
CA GLN A 157 16.49 27.69 3.23
C GLN A 157 16.75 27.51 1.72
N GLN A 158 16.58 26.30 1.19
CA GLN A 158 16.65 26.05 -0.24
C GLN A 158 15.26 26.12 -0.85
N ARG A 159 15.06 26.99 -1.85
CA ARG A 159 13.78 27.06 -2.59
C ARG A 159 13.46 25.72 -3.23
N ILE A 160 12.21 25.29 -3.05
CA ILE A 160 11.69 24.05 -3.66
C ILE A 160 10.65 24.36 -4.72
N THR A 161 10.68 23.51 -5.74
CA THR A 161 9.64 23.38 -6.78
C THR A 161 9.47 21.89 -7.07
N SER A 162 8.45 21.51 -7.78
CA SER A 162 8.25 20.10 -8.17
C SER A 162 9.49 19.52 -8.88
N THR A 163 10.14 20.28 -9.73
CA THR A 163 11.35 19.88 -10.47
C THR A 163 12.62 19.82 -9.63
N ARG A 164 12.72 20.60 -8.55
CA ARG A 164 13.88 20.67 -7.67
C ARG A 164 13.76 19.83 -6.40
N MET A 165 12.60 19.24 -6.15
CA MET A 165 12.34 18.49 -4.92
C MET A 165 13.40 17.41 -4.67
N GLU A 166 13.70 16.60 -5.67
CA GLU A 166 14.69 15.52 -5.51
C GLU A 166 16.09 16.02 -5.19
N GLN A 167 16.53 17.07 -5.86
CA GLN A 167 17.83 17.68 -5.62
C GLN A 167 17.93 18.22 -4.20
N VAL A 168 16.91 18.96 -3.74
CA VAL A 168 16.88 19.52 -2.38
C VAL A 168 16.85 18.42 -1.33
N LEU A 169 15.99 17.40 -1.50
CA LEU A 169 15.96 16.28 -0.57
C LEU A 169 17.30 15.54 -0.53
N GLY A 170 17.94 15.31 -1.67
CA GLY A 170 19.26 14.69 -1.75
C GLY A 170 20.35 15.48 -0.98
N SER A 171 20.27 16.81 -0.97
CA SER A 171 21.21 17.65 -0.21
C SER A 171 21.11 17.51 1.31
N LEU A 172 20.01 16.90 1.80
CA LEU A 172 19.77 16.72 3.24
C LEU A 172 20.44 15.46 3.83
N ALA A 173 21.21 14.71 3.06
CA ALA A 173 21.78 13.42 3.48
C ALA A 173 22.58 13.49 4.81
N ASN A 174 23.22 14.62 5.09
CA ASN A 174 23.99 14.83 6.32
C ASN A 174 23.27 15.73 7.34
N SER A 175 22.00 16.06 7.09
CA SER A 175 21.22 16.94 7.97
C SER A 175 20.60 16.14 9.12
N LYS A 176 20.68 16.69 10.33
CA LYS A 176 20.02 16.10 11.52
C LYS A 176 18.58 16.55 11.69
N LYS A 177 18.19 17.63 11.00
CA LYS A 177 16.86 18.22 11.05
C LYS A 177 16.43 18.70 9.68
N ILE A 178 15.13 18.77 9.48
CA ILE A 178 14.51 19.40 8.32
C ILE A 178 13.67 20.58 8.78
N THR A 179 13.82 21.71 8.10
CA THR A 179 13.12 22.97 8.41
C THR A 179 12.30 23.35 7.20
N PHE A 180 11.01 23.55 7.41
CA PHE A 180 10.07 23.96 6.36
C PHE A 180 9.71 25.43 6.56
N HIS A 181 9.72 26.22 5.47
CA HIS A 181 9.11 27.52 5.38
C HIS A 181 7.90 27.42 4.47
N TYR A 182 6.73 27.75 4.97
CA TYR A 182 5.47 27.57 4.25
C TYR A 182 4.46 28.66 4.60
N PHE A 183 3.49 28.83 3.73
CA PHE A 183 2.33 29.69 3.96
C PHE A 183 1.10 28.84 4.25
N ARG A 184 0.32 29.28 5.24
CA ARG A 184 -1.01 28.76 5.56
C ARG A 184 -1.96 29.93 5.70
N GLN A 185 -3.00 30.00 4.84
CA GLN A 185 -3.94 31.14 4.84
C GLN A 185 -3.21 32.51 4.79
N ASP A 186 -2.27 32.65 3.84
CA ASP A 186 -1.46 33.86 3.60
C ASP A 186 -0.55 34.30 4.75
N LYS A 187 -0.41 33.50 5.80
CA LYS A 187 0.57 33.72 6.88
C LYS A 187 1.76 32.81 6.71
N GLU A 188 2.95 33.40 6.88
CA GLU A 188 4.21 32.66 6.84
C GLU A 188 4.45 31.93 8.17
N TYR A 189 4.91 30.70 8.04
CA TYR A 189 5.30 29.85 9.16
C TYR A 189 6.65 29.17 8.88
N GLN A 190 7.34 28.89 9.96
CA GLN A 190 8.55 28.06 9.96
C GLN A 190 8.42 26.98 11.01
N THR A 191 8.78 25.76 10.65
CA THR A 191 8.81 24.63 11.58
C THR A 191 10.06 23.79 11.33
N SER A 192 10.55 23.15 12.38
CA SER A 192 11.71 22.25 12.28
C SER A 192 11.42 20.94 13.02
N VAL A 193 11.82 19.84 12.42
CA VAL A 193 11.65 18.50 12.99
C VAL A 193 12.93 17.68 12.79
N ALA A 194 13.20 16.73 13.67
CA ALA A 194 14.33 15.82 13.51
C ALA A 194 14.17 14.98 12.23
N LEU A 195 15.25 14.88 11.45
CA LEU A 195 15.24 14.05 10.26
C LEU A 195 15.53 12.60 10.67
N LYS A 196 14.49 11.78 10.67
CA LYS A 196 14.56 10.33 10.89
C LYS A 196 14.00 9.62 9.68
N LEU A 197 14.74 8.67 9.13
CA LEU A 197 14.30 7.86 8.01
C LEU A 197 13.59 6.60 8.55
N ASP A 198 12.43 6.79 9.13
CA ASP A 198 11.54 5.68 9.50
C ASP A 198 10.54 5.50 8.37
N CYS A 199 10.85 4.60 7.45
CA CYS A 199 10.01 4.31 6.30
C CYS A 199 9.74 2.80 6.22
N PRO A 200 8.53 2.42 5.78
CA PRO A 200 8.20 1.02 5.60
C PRO A 200 9.11 0.37 4.55
N ALA A 201 9.45 -0.90 4.77
CA ALA A 201 10.22 -1.67 3.82
C ALA A 201 9.48 -1.75 2.47
N GLN A 202 10.19 -1.48 1.40
CA GLN A 202 9.69 -1.68 0.04
C GLN A 202 10.16 -3.03 -0.49
N TYR A 203 9.30 -3.68 -1.29
CA TYR A 203 9.62 -4.95 -1.91
C TYR A 203 9.46 -4.85 -3.42
N GLU A 204 10.29 -5.58 -4.13
CA GLU A 204 10.18 -5.79 -5.56
C GLU A 204 10.02 -7.29 -5.86
N LEU A 205 9.22 -7.58 -6.88
CA LEU A 205 9.03 -8.94 -7.37
C LEU A 205 10.00 -9.18 -8.51
N LYS A 206 10.74 -10.28 -8.44
CA LYS A 206 11.69 -10.71 -9.49
C LYS A 206 11.30 -12.07 -10.02
N GLN A 207 11.43 -12.25 -11.33
CA GLN A 207 11.38 -13.59 -11.87
C GLN A 207 12.65 -14.34 -11.43
N PRO A 208 12.54 -15.60 -11.01
CA PRO A 208 13.71 -16.40 -10.67
C PRO A 208 14.63 -16.49 -11.89
N LYS A 209 15.91 -16.37 -11.66
CA LYS A 209 16.90 -16.63 -12.71
C LYS A 209 16.73 -18.11 -13.14
N LYS A 210 16.57 -18.32 -14.45
CA LYS A 210 16.53 -19.67 -15.04
C LYS A 210 17.85 -20.40 -14.80
#